data_3bb7c7475777df7e1570e4a2b6e21d7a
#
_entry.id   3bb7c7475777df7e1570e4a2b6e21d7a
#
_cell.length_a   1.000
_cell.length_b   1.000
_cell.length_c   1.000
_cell.angle_alpha   90.00
_cell.angle_beta   90.00
_cell.angle_gamma   90.00
#
_symmetry.space_group_name_H-M   'P 1'
#
loop_
_entity.id
_entity.type
_entity.pdbx_description
1 polymer ?
#
loop_
_entity_poly.entity_id
_entity_poly.type
_entity_poly.pdbx_seq_one_letter_code
_entity_poly.pdbx_strand_id
1 'polypeptide(L)'
;MNPLAVLMPGFVGYTLPAWLEQRLRDGLGGVCLFAANVESPAQLRALTDAIHAANPLAVVSIDEEGGDVSRLYQAVGSPFPGNAVLGRLDDAAATEAVAARVGAELAAAGVDLTLAPDVDVNADPRNPVIGVRSFGTDPARVARHSAAWVAGVQAQGVSACAKHFPGHGDTAQDSHHALPTVDADAETLHARDLPPFVASLDAGVATVMTSHIMVPALDPELPATFSRPILRGLLRAGLGFEGVIVTDALDMKGASEGRGIPAAAVLALAGGADLLCLGSVNPDEEIGAVADAIAAAVADGSLDGARVADAAERCAALGRAHAERRTAASSAVPEIVGAAEVRGTFDVSDEAAAALAADRPRAWLRLEPAFNVAVGNAPWGPFAAGVDAAATLGPDGDPASFAAAVPAGALAVVVGKDNHRHPWALAAIDAVRGRGDTVVVDMGWPGDVAADVATYGASRLVGDALLELIGH
;
A
#
# COMPACT_ATOMS: atom_id res chain seq x y z
N MET A 1 -23.97 2.75 23.58
CA MET A 1 -23.01 2.35 22.56
C MET A 1 -22.79 3.54 21.64
N ASN A 2 -21.53 3.87 21.31
CA ASN A 2 -21.18 4.98 20.41
C ASN A 2 -20.70 4.42 19.06
N PRO A 3 -21.50 4.51 17.97
CA PRO A 3 -21.09 4.02 16.65
C PRO A 3 -19.86 4.73 16.09
N LEU A 4 -19.56 5.97 16.49
CA LEU A 4 -18.37 6.69 16.04
C LEU A 4 -17.07 6.00 16.45
N ALA A 5 -17.08 5.22 17.54
CA ALA A 5 -15.87 4.59 18.08
C ALA A 5 -15.26 3.51 17.17
N VAL A 6 -15.98 3.06 16.14
CA VAL A 6 -15.53 2.06 15.16
C VAL A 6 -15.25 2.66 13.77
N LEU A 7 -15.33 3.99 13.62
CA LEU A 7 -15.17 4.68 12.34
C LEU A 7 -13.80 5.34 12.22
N MET A 8 -13.21 5.26 11.04
CA MET A 8 -11.93 5.87 10.67
C MET A 8 -12.08 6.52 9.28
N PRO A 9 -12.66 7.74 9.20
CA PRO A 9 -12.78 8.49 7.95
C PRO A 9 -11.46 9.15 7.53
N GLY A 10 -11.36 9.48 6.23
CA GLY A 10 -10.41 10.44 5.69
C GLY A 10 -11.05 11.81 5.47
N PHE A 11 -10.22 12.81 5.25
CA PHE A 11 -10.65 14.18 4.93
C PHE A 11 -9.63 14.89 4.05
N VAL A 12 -9.97 16.06 3.50
CA VAL A 12 -9.04 16.86 2.69
C VAL A 12 -8.58 18.09 3.47
N GLY A 13 -7.28 18.36 3.40
CA GLY A 13 -6.66 19.55 3.98
C GLY A 13 -5.55 19.26 4.98
N TYR A 14 -4.75 20.28 5.26
CA TYR A 14 -3.54 20.20 6.08
C TYR A 14 -3.77 20.53 7.56
N THR A 15 -4.99 20.90 7.93
CA THR A 15 -5.38 21.24 9.30
C THR A 15 -6.66 20.51 9.67
N LEU A 16 -6.84 20.23 10.97
CA LEU A 16 -8.04 19.57 11.48
C LEU A 16 -9.27 20.49 11.29
N PRO A 17 -10.27 20.09 10.48
CA PRO A 17 -11.47 20.89 10.32
C PRO A 17 -12.37 20.82 11.57
N ALA A 18 -13.10 21.90 11.87
CA ALA A 18 -13.89 22.03 13.10
C ALA A 18 -14.95 20.92 13.25
N TRP A 19 -15.55 20.46 12.15
CA TRP A 19 -16.54 19.38 12.18
C TRP A 19 -15.89 18.04 12.60
N LEU A 20 -14.68 17.75 12.12
CA LEU A 20 -13.95 16.50 12.47
C LEU A 20 -13.42 16.58 13.91
N GLU A 21 -12.97 17.77 14.35
CA GLU A 21 -12.59 18.00 15.74
C GLU A 21 -13.77 17.70 16.68
N GLN A 22 -15.00 18.12 16.32
CA GLN A 22 -16.19 17.78 17.09
C GLN A 22 -16.47 16.28 17.11
N ARG A 23 -16.38 15.58 15.96
CA ARG A 23 -16.56 14.12 15.89
C ARG A 23 -15.54 13.36 16.76
N LEU A 24 -14.30 13.85 16.79
CA LEU A 24 -13.26 13.29 17.67
C LEU A 24 -13.62 13.46 19.15
N ARG A 25 -14.08 14.64 19.56
CA ARG A 25 -14.56 14.88 20.94
C ARG A 25 -15.77 14.02 21.27
N ASP A 26 -16.61 13.71 20.29
CA ASP A 26 -17.76 12.82 20.44
C ASP A 26 -17.37 11.33 20.43
N GLY A 27 -16.06 11.02 20.32
CA GLY A 27 -15.51 9.67 20.46
C GLY A 27 -15.31 8.92 19.14
N LEU A 28 -15.02 9.63 18.03
CA LEU A 28 -14.59 9.01 16.76
C LEU A 28 -13.35 8.14 16.98
N GLY A 29 -13.35 6.89 16.46
CA GLY A 29 -12.34 5.86 16.73
C GLY A 29 -10.97 6.14 16.11
N GLY A 30 -10.94 6.80 14.94
CA GLY A 30 -9.68 7.13 14.28
C GLY A 30 -9.84 8.07 13.10
N VAL A 31 -8.71 8.40 12.46
CA VAL A 31 -8.65 9.19 11.22
C VAL A 31 -7.61 8.55 10.30
N CYS A 32 -7.96 8.35 9.03
CA CYS A 32 -7.02 7.90 8.01
C CYS A 32 -6.49 9.10 7.24
N LEU A 33 -5.16 9.26 7.19
CA LEU A 33 -4.49 10.33 6.47
C LEU A 33 -4.04 9.85 5.09
N PHE A 34 -4.18 10.74 4.12
CA PHE A 34 -3.82 10.52 2.72
C PHE A 34 -2.85 11.61 2.25
N ALA A 35 -2.37 11.52 1.01
CA ALA A 35 -1.48 12.52 0.42
C ALA A 35 -2.01 13.97 0.54
N ALA A 36 -3.34 14.15 0.48
CA ALA A 36 -4.00 15.45 0.63
C ALA A 36 -3.89 16.07 2.04
N ASN A 37 -3.34 15.32 3.01
CA ASN A 37 -3.14 15.75 4.39
C ASN A 37 -1.66 16.03 4.72
N VAL A 38 -0.74 15.81 3.77
CA VAL A 38 0.70 15.88 4.01
C VAL A 38 1.33 16.96 3.13
N GLU A 39 1.81 18.04 3.75
CA GLU A 39 2.56 19.10 3.10
C GLU A 39 4.04 19.10 3.53
N SER A 40 4.27 18.89 4.82
CA SER A 40 5.61 18.82 5.40
C SER A 40 5.59 18.02 6.71
N PRO A 41 6.73 17.48 7.18
CA PRO A 41 6.78 16.77 8.46
C PRO A 41 6.29 17.60 9.66
N ALA A 42 6.62 18.89 9.69
CA ALA A 42 6.19 19.79 10.76
C ALA A 42 4.68 20.08 10.74
N GLN A 43 4.11 20.26 9.54
CA GLN A 43 2.66 20.43 9.36
C GLN A 43 1.92 19.15 9.75
N LEU A 44 2.40 17.97 9.30
CA LEU A 44 1.78 16.67 9.63
C LEU A 44 1.79 16.44 11.13
N ARG A 45 2.91 16.73 11.81
CA ARG A 45 3.00 16.64 13.27
C ARG A 45 1.98 17.56 13.97
N ALA A 46 1.83 18.80 13.52
CA ALA A 46 0.84 19.72 14.07
C ALA A 46 -0.60 19.21 13.86
N LEU A 47 -0.89 18.59 12.73
CA LEU A 47 -2.20 17.98 12.45
C LEU A 47 -2.48 16.79 13.38
N THR A 48 -1.54 15.86 13.54
CA THR A 48 -1.71 14.69 14.42
C THR A 48 -1.82 15.12 15.90
N ASP A 49 -1.03 16.11 16.34
CA ASP A 49 -1.15 16.69 17.69
C ASP A 49 -2.55 17.28 17.92
N ALA A 50 -3.14 17.97 16.94
CA ALA A 50 -4.51 18.50 17.03
C ALA A 50 -5.56 17.38 17.12
N ILE A 51 -5.40 16.29 16.35
CA ILE A 51 -6.29 15.11 16.41
C ILE A 51 -6.22 14.48 17.81
N HIS A 52 -5.03 14.23 18.32
CA HIS A 52 -4.85 13.63 19.65
C HIS A 52 -5.27 14.55 20.80
N ALA A 53 -5.17 15.87 20.64
CA ALA A 53 -5.69 16.82 21.61
C ALA A 53 -7.23 16.78 21.67
N ALA A 54 -7.91 16.57 20.52
CA ALA A 54 -9.35 16.45 20.46
C ALA A 54 -9.85 15.09 21.03
N ASN A 55 -9.14 13.99 20.69
CA ASN A 55 -9.41 12.67 21.26
C ASN A 55 -8.08 11.88 21.44
N PRO A 56 -7.56 11.73 22.66
CA PRO A 56 -6.31 11.02 22.92
C PRO A 56 -6.32 9.54 22.53
N LEU A 57 -7.50 8.95 22.39
CA LEU A 57 -7.67 7.53 22.02
C LEU A 57 -7.94 7.31 20.53
N ALA A 58 -8.10 8.37 19.74
CA ALA A 58 -8.26 8.24 18.30
C ALA A 58 -6.97 7.70 17.67
N VAL A 59 -7.10 6.70 16.80
CA VAL A 59 -6.00 6.11 16.06
C VAL A 59 -5.75 6.91 14.78
N VAL A 60 -4.57 7.49 14.63
CA VAL A 60 -4.16 8.17 13.40
C VAL A 60 -3.44 7.17 12.51
N SER A 61 -4.01 6.87 11.35
CA SER A 61 -3.44 5.92 10.38
C SER A 61 -3.00 6.59 9.08
N ILE A 62 -2.11 5.94 8.34
CA ILE A 62 -1.62 6.36 7.03
C ILE A 62 -1.14 5.14 6.23
N ASP A 63 -1.21 5.20 4.89
CA ASP A 63 -0.50 4.24 4.02
C ASP A 63 0.95 4.68 3.83
N GLU A 64 1.86 4.08 4.56
CA GLU A 64 3.30 4.24 4.35
C GLU A 64 3.92 2.83 4.27
N GLU A 65 4.05 2.31 3.03
CA GLU A 65 4.58 0.96 2.77
C GLU A 65 6.11 0.99 2.56
N GLY A 66 6.69 2.18 2.44
CA GLY A 66 8.14 2.35 2.31
C GLY A 66 8.69 2.01 0.93
N GLY A 67 7.95 2.25 -0.13
CA GLY A 67 8.35 2.03 -1.53
C GLY A 67 7.54 2.94 -2.44
N ASP A 68 6.90 2.35 -3.44
CA ASP A 68 6.04 3.08 -4.38
C ASP A 68 4.81 3.69 -3.68
N VAL A 69 4.31 3.05 -2.62
CA VAL A 69 3.22 3.56 -1.79
C VAL A 69 3.79 4.32 -0.60
N SER A 70 3.81 5.65 -0.71
CA SER A 70 4.28 6.55 0.34
C SER A 70 3.46 7.83 0.35
N ARG A 71 3.01 8.25 1.54
CA ARG A 71 2.33 9.52 1.76
C ARG A 71 3.27 10.57 2.32
N LEU A 72 4.25 10.17 3.11
CA LEU A 72 5.27 11.08 3.65
C LEU A 72 6.12 11.71 2.54
N TYR A 73 6.35 10.97 1.46
CA TYR A 73 7.22 11.36 0.36
C TYR A 73 6.49 11.60 -0.96
N GLN A 74 5.18 11.83 -0.91
CA GLN A 74 4.34 12.05 -2.08
C GLN A 74 4.84 13.16 -3.01
N ALA A 75 5.50 14.19 -2.49
CA ALA A 75 5.99 15.32 -3.27
C ALA A 75 7.37 15.07 -3.93
N VAL A 76 8.18 14.16 -3.40
CA VAL A 76 9.61 14.02 -3.78
C VAL A 76 10.04 12.60 -4.15
N GLY A 77 9.15 11.62 -4.01
CA GLY A 77 9.47 10.20 -4.17
C GLY A 77 10.12 9.58 -2.93
N SER A 78 9.76 8.32 -2.64
CA SER A 78 10.20 7.61 -1.44
C SER A 78 11.71 7.34 -1.44
N PRO A 79 12.42 7.56 -0.32
CA PRO A 79 13.81 7.16 -0.13
C PRO A 79 13.98 5.69 0.24
N PHE A 80 12.92 4.90 0.28
CA PHE A 80 12.92 3.49 0.64
C PHE A 80 12.81 2.59 -0.58
N PRO A 81 13.37 1.35 -0.53
CA PRO A 81 13.46 0.49 -1.72
C PRO A 81 12.13 -0.10 -2.16
N GLY A 82 11.19 -0.34 -1.22
CA GLY A 82 9.96 -1.09 -1.46
C GLY A 82 10.10 -2.61 -1.27
N ASN A 83 8.95 -3.28 -1.16
CA ASN A 83 8.88 -4.67 -0.71
C ASN A 83 9.50 -5.66 -1.72
N ALA A 84 9.25 -5.50 -3.03
CA ALA A 84 9.79 -6.43 -4.01
C ALA A 84 11.32 -6.37 -4.07
N VAL A 85 11.91 -5.19 -3.94
CA VAL A 85 13.38 -5.02 -3.85
C VAL A 85 13.91 -5.69 -2.59
N LEU A 86 13.26 -5.49 -1.43
CA LEU A 86 13.65 -6.14 -0.17
C LEU A 86 13.53 -7.67 -0.26
N GLY A 87 12.45 -8.18 -0.85
CA GLY A 87 12.28 -9.60 -1.08
C GLY A 87 13.34 -10.20 -2.02
N ARG A 88 13.80 -9.44 -3.03
CA ARG A 88 14.88 -9.86 -3.93
C ARG A 88 16.26 -9.80 -3.28
N LEU A 89 16.49 -8.84 -2.38
CA LEU A 89 17.69 -8.80 -1.55
C LEU A 89 17.76 -10.03 -0.61
N ASP A 90 16.59 -10.54 -0.22
CA ASP A 90 16.37 -11.73 0.63
C ASP A 90 17.13 -11.64 1.97
N ASP A 91 17.21 -10.42 2.52
CA ASP A 91 17.78 -10.13 3.85
C ASP A 91 16.68 -9.58 4.77
N ALA A 92 16.18 -10.43 5.67
CA ALA A 92 15.14 -10.05 6.63
C ALA A 92 15.61 -8.98 7.63
N ALA A 93 16.92 -8.94 7.96
CA ALA A 93 17.44 -7.90 8.84
C ALA A 93 17.45 -6.53 8.16
N ALA A 94 17.75 -6.48 6.85
CA ALA A 94 17.63 -5.27 6.05
C ALA A 94 16.17 -4.80 5.97
N THR A 95 15.21 -5.72 5.83
CA THR A 95 13.77 -5.41 5.85
C THR A 95 13.35 -4.82 7.19
N GLU A 96 13.77 -5.43 8.30
CA GLU A 96 13.49 -4.92 9.66
C GLU A 96 14.08 -3.52 9.86
N ALA A 97 15.31 -3.27 9.37
CA ALA A 97 15.96 -1.97 9.45
C ALA A 97 15.20 -0.88 8.67
N VAL A 98 14.76 -1.18 7.43
CA VAL A 98 13.93 -0.26 6.63
C VAL A 98 12.61 0.02 7.33
N ALA A 99 11.93 -1.00 7.83
CA ALA A 99 10.66 -0.86 8.55
C ALA A 99 10.84 -0.04 9.86
N ALA A 100 11.94 -0.23 10.58
CA ALA A 100 12.26 0.57 11.76
C ALA A 100 12.48 2.06 11.40
N ARG A 101 13.10 2.35 10.25
CA ARG A 101 13.25 3.72 9.77
C ARG A 101 11.89 4.34 9.42
N VAL A 102 11.05 3.63 8.67
CA VAL A 102 9.66 4.06 8.36
C VAL A 102 8.90 4.31 9.68
N GLY A 103 8.95 3.37 10.62
CA GLY A 103 8.29 3.51 11.91
C GLY A 103 8.75 4.72 12.72
N ALA A 104 10.06 5.01 12.74
CA ALA A 104 10.61 6.16 13.44
C ALA A 104 10.12 7.50 12.84
N GLU A 105 10.03 7.59 11.52
CA GLU A 105 9.51 8.78 10.84
C GLU A 105 8.01 8.98 11.08
N LEU A 106 7.24 7.89 11.08
CA LEU A 106 5.82 7.91 11.42
C LEU A 106 5.59 8.31 12.89
N ALA A 107 6.36 7.76 13.82
CA ALA A 107 6.30 8.13 15.23
C ALA A 107 6.65 9.63 15.44
N ALA A 108 7.67 10.11 14.74
CA ALA A 108 8.03 11.55 14.76
C ALA A 108 6.91 12.43 14.20
N ALA A 109 6.16 11.94 13.22
CA ALA A 109 4.98 12.61 12.66
C ALA A 109 3.72 12.45 13.54
N GLY A 110 3.76 11.68 14.63
CA GLY A 110 2.62 11.44 15.51
C GLY A 110 1.57 10.48 14.93
N VAL A 111 1.95 9.63 13.99
CA VAL A 111 1.10 8.57 13.42
C VAL A 111 1.15 7.34 14.32
N ASP A 112 0.01 6.70 14.55
CA ASP A 112 -0.14 5.55 15.44
C ASP A 112 -0.10 4.22 14.69
N LEU A 113 -0.62 4.18 13.48
CA LEU A 113 -0.83 2.98 12.68
C LEU A 113 -0.39 3.22 11.23
N THR A 114 0.50 2.40 10.70
CA THR A 114 0.65 2.32 9.25
C THR A 114 -0.18 1.18 8.69
N LEU A 115 -0.89 1.44 7.59
CA LEU A 115 -1.63 0.42 6.85
C LEU A 115 -0.67 -0.36 5.95
N ALA A 116 0.31 -1.00 6.58
CA ALA A 116 1.41 -1.79 6.00
C ALA A 116 1.93 -2.81 7.04
N PRO A 117 2.58 -3.92 6.60
CA PRO A 117 3.01 -4.22 5.23
C PRO A 117 1.91 -4.84 4.37
N ASP A 118 2.10 -4.73 3.04
CA ASP A 118 1.46 -5.63 2.09
C ASP A 118 2.12 -7.01 2.24
N VAL A 119 1.35 -8.03 2.63
CA VAL A 119 1.81 -9.40 2.83
C VAL A 119 1.26 -10.38 1.79
N ASP A 120 0.64 -9.85 0.74
CA ASP A 120 0.11 -10.64 -0.35
C ASP A 120 1.24 -11.33 -1.12
N VAL A 121 1.05 -12.59 -1.48
CA VAL A 121 1.94 -13.32 -2.37
C VAL A 121 1.57 -12.98 -3.82
N ASN A 122 2.44 -12.31 -4.57
CA ASN A 122 2.15 -11.89 -5.95
C ASN A 122 2.13 -13.09 -6.92
N ALA A 123 1.08 -13.92 -6.82
CA ALA A 123 0.97 -15.18 -7.55
C ALA A 123 0.60 -14.98 -9.04
N ASP A 124 -0.19 -13.96 -9.36
CA ASP A 124 -0.49 -13.58 -10.75
C ASP A 124 0.37 -12.39 -11.17
N PRO A 125 1.29 -12.54 -12.13
CA PRO A 125 2.12 -11.43 -12.60
C PRO A 125 1.32 -10.32 -13.29
N ARG A 126 0.06 -10.58 -13.66
CA ARG A 126 -0.86 -9.58 -14.23
C ARG A 126 -1.57 -8.76 -13.16
N ASN A 127 -1.31 -9.02 -11.87
CA ASN A 127 -1.97 -8.31 -10.78
C ASN A 127 -1.73 -6.79 -10.88
N PRO A 128 -2.80 -5.99 -11.01
CA PRO A 128 -2.68 -4.54 -11.22
C PRO A 128 -2.45 -3.74 -9.95
N VAL A 129 -2.65 -4.35 -8.77
CA VAL A 129 -2.72 -3.67 -7.48
C VAL A 129 -1.55 -4.02 -6.58
N ILE A 130 -1.16 -5.28 -6.54
CA ILE A 130 -0.11 -5.79 -5.65
C ILE A 130 1.27 -5.61 -6.31
N GLY A 131 1.63 -6.42 -7.28
CA GLY A 131 2.89 -6.26 -8.01
C GLY A 131 4.09 -6.04 -7.08
N VAL A 132 4.79 -4.93 -7.28
CA VAL A 132 5.99 -4.55 -6.51
C VAL A 132 5.75 -4.21 -5.02
N ARG A 133 4.49 -4.13 -4.59
CA ARG A 133 4.11 -3.98 -3.18
C ARG A 133 4.30 -5.29 -2.39
N SER A 134 4.32 -6.44 -3.06
CA SER A 134 4.63 -7.75 -2.48
C SER A 134 6.13 -7.97 -2.33
N PHE A 135 6.54 -8.73 -1.31
CA PHE A 135 7.91 -9.21 -1.15
C PHE A 135 8.29 -10.33 -2.14
N GLY A 136 7.36 -10.81 -2.96
CA GLY A 136 7.63 -11.79 -4.00
C GLY A 136 6.52 -12.77 -4.28
N THR A 137 6.89 -13.86 -4.99
CA THR A 137 5.99 -14.95 -5.38
C THR A 137 6.16 -16.21 -4.53
N ASP A 138 7.22 -16.28 -3.70
CA ASP A 138 7.46 -17.39 -2.79
C ASP A 138 6.82 -17.11 -1.42
N PRO A 139 5.82 -17.89 -0.99
CA PRO A 139 5.12 -17.69 0.29
C PRO A 139 6.04 -17.67 1.51
N ALA A 140 7.09 -18.48 1.51
CA ALA A 140 8.04 -18.54 2.63
C ALA A 140 8.91 -17.28 2.71
N ARG A 141 9.31 -16.73 1.56
CA ARG A 141 10.02 -15.44 1.49
C ARG A 141 9.11 -14.30 1.95
N VAL A 142 7.90 -14.21 1.40
CA VAL A 142 6.93 -13.18 1.79
C VAL A 142 6.66 -13.26 3.30
N ALA A 143 6.49 -14.45 3.86
CA ALA A 143 6.27 -14.65 5.30
C ALA A 143 7.44 -14.12 6.16
N ARG A 144 8.69 -14.45 5.80
CA ARG A 144 9.88 -13.97 6.54
C ARG A 144 10.00 -12.45 6.54
N HIS A 145 9.81 -11.83 5.37
CA HIS A 145 9.91 -10.38 5.21
C HIS A 145 8.75 -9.66 5.87
N SER A 146 7.53 -10.20 5.80
CA SER A 146 6.35 -9.64 6.49
C SER A 146 6.56 -9.60 8.00
N ALA A 147 7.05 -10.69 8.60
CA ALA A 147 7.36 -10.73 10.03
C ALA A 147 8.45 -9.73 10.43
N ALA A 148 9.52 -9.62 9.63
CA ALA A 148 10.59 -8.65 9.86
C ALA A 148 10.10 -7.21 9.75
N TRP A 149 9.24 -6.91 8.78
CA TRP A 149 8.65 -5.60 8.60
C TRP A 149 7.77 -5.21 9.80
N VAL A 150 6.89 -6.13 10.25
CA VAL A 150 6.07 -5.94 11.46
C VAL A 150 6.94 -5.66 12.69
N ALA A 151 7.99 -6.47 12.91
CA ALA A 151 8.90 -6.29 14.03
C ALA A 151 9.57 -4.91 14.01
N GLY A 152 10.11 -4.49 12.84
CA GLY A 152 10.82 -3.24 12.68
C GLY A 152 9.96 -2.01 12.99
N VAL A 153 8.78 -1.90 12.36
CA VAL A 153 7.91 -0.74 12.56
C VAL A 153 7.34 -0.69 13.97
N GLN A 154 6.93 -1.83 14.55
CA GLN A 154 6.35 -1.88 15.90
C GLN A 154 7.38 -1.62 16.99
N ALA A 155 8.67 -1.89 16.76
CA ALA A 155 9.76 -1.51 17.67
C ALA A 155 9.86 0.02 17.86
N GLN A 156 9.33 0.82 16.93
CA GLN A 156 9.30 2.28 17.01
C GLN A 156 8.00 2.83 17.65
N GLY A 157 7.12 1.95 18.13
CA GLY A 157 5.85 2.34 18.76
C GLY A 157 4.69 2.58 17.82
N VAL A 158 4.87 2.41 16.52
CA VAL A 158 3.82 2.48 15.50
C VAL A 158 3.27 1.08 15.22
N SER A 159 1.97 0.90 15.19
CA SER A 159 1.37 -0.39 14.85
C SER A 159 1.48 -0.69 13.35
N ALA A 160 1.69 -1.97 13.03
CA ALA A 160 1.62 -2.50 11.68
C ALA A 160 0.21 -3.03 11.35
N CYS A 161 -0.11 -3.11 10.07
CA CYS A 161 -1.33 -3.69 9.52
C CYS A 161 -1.00 -4.67 8.39
N ALA A 162 -1.11 -5.97 8.64
CA ALA A 162 -0.94 -6.97 7.58
C ALA A 162 -2.12 -6.97 6.63
N LYS A 163 -1.88 -6.82 5.31
CA LYS A 163 -2.92 -6.68 4.29
C LYS A 163 -2.58 -7.42 3.00
N HIS A 164 -3.60 -7.86 2.25
CA HIS A 164 -5.05 -7.70 2.39
C HIS A 164 -5.68 -9.08 2.62
N PHE A 165 -6.14 -9.36 3.82
CA PHE A 165 -6.63 -10.69 4.22
C PHE A 165 -7.89 -11.11 3.45
N PRO A 166 -7.98 -12.39 2.94
CA PRO A 166 -7.08 -13.52 3.16
C PRO A 166 -5.99 -13.70 2.07
N GLY A 167 -5.70 -12.70 1.26
CA GLY A 167 -4.70 -12.69 0.19
C GLY A 167 -5.26 -12.17 -1.12
N HIS A 168 -4.68 -11.08 -1.64
CA HIS A 168 -5.11 -10.37 -2.86
C HIS A 168 -4.15 -10.59 -4.04
N GLY A 169 -3.09 -11.41 -3.87
CA GLY A 169 -2.02 -11.53 -4.85
C GLY A 169 -2.36 -12.34 -6.11
N ASP A 170 -3.43 -13.14 -6.09
CA ASP A 170 -3.89 -13.98 -7.19
C ASP A 170 -5.14 -13.41 -7.87
N THR A 171 -5.07 -12.15 -8.30
CA THR A 171 -6.14 -11.50 -9.05
C THR A 171 -5.59 -10.73 -10.24
N ALA A 172 -6.31 -10.74 -11.37
CA ALA A 172 -6.02 -9.90 -12.53
C ALA A 172 -6.91 -8.64 -12.59
N GLN A 173 -7.65 -8.32 -11.52
CA GLN A 173 -8.57 -7.19 -11.43
C GLN A 173 -8.25 -6.34 -10.20
N ASP A 174 -8.51 -5.03 -10.33
CA ASP A 174 -8.33 -4.06 -9.27
C ASP A 174 -9.62 -3.89 -8.46
N SER A 175 -9.55 -4.12 -7.14
CA SER A 175 -10.68 -3.97 -6.20
C SER A 175 -11.18 -2.52 -6.05
N HIS A 176 -10.40 -1.52 -6.47
CA HIS A 176 -10.87 -0.14 -6.57
C HIS A 176 -11.92 0.06 -7.67
N HIS A 177 -11.92 -0.79 -8.70
CA HIS A 177 -12.76 -0.65 -9.89
C HIS A 177 -13.82 -1.72 -10.06
N ALA A 178 -13.64 -2.90 -9.47
CA ALA A 178 -14.52 -4.05 -9.55
C ALA A 178 -14.44 -4.89 -8.29
N LEU A 179 -15.25 -5.94 -8.17
CA LEU A 179 -15.12 -6.97 -7.14
C LEU A 179 -14.35 -8.17 -7.72
N PRO A 180 -13.03 -8.30 -7.41
CA PRO A 180 -12.23 -9.40 -7.94
C PRO A 180 -12.56 -10.72 -7.27
N THR A 181 -12.21 -11.83 -7.94
CA THR A 181 -12.34 -13.18 -7.41
C THR A 181 -10.98 -13.88 -7.39
N VAL A 182 -10.63 -14.46 -6.25
CA VAL A 182 -9.53 -15.44 -6.09
C VAL A 182 -10.12 -16.84 -6.20
N ASP A 183 -9.84 -17.50 -7.32
CA ASP A 183 -10.47 -18.77 -7.68
C ASP A 183 -9.61 -19.98 -7.24
N ALA A 184 -8.73 -19.76 -6.25
CA ALA A 184 -7.91 -20.80 -5.64
C ALA A 184 -8.74 -21.67 -4.71
N ASP A 185 -8.42 -22.98 -4.65
CA ASP A 185 -9.02 -23.87 -3.67
C ASP A 185 -8.48 -23.63 -2.25
N ALA A 186 -9.14 -24.23 -1.26
CA ALA A 186 -8.77 -24.03 0.14
C ALA A 186 -7.34 -24.54 0.46
N GLU A 187 -6.87 -25.61 -0.18
CA GLU A 187 -5.51 -26.14 0.01
C GLU A 187 -4.46 -25.15 -0.50
N THR A 188 -4.68 -24.59 -1.68
CA THR A 188 -3.82 -23.54 -2.27
C THR A 188 -3.79 -22.29 -1.39
N LEU A 189 -4.95 -21.82 -0.93
CA LEU A 189 -5.01 -20.65 -0.03
C LEU A 189 -4.21 -20.90 1.26
N HIS A 190 -4.36 -22.06 1.88
CA HIS A 190 -3.61 -22.42 3.09
C HIS A 190 -2.11 -22.57 2.85
N ALA A 191 -1.68 -23.06 1.69
CA ALA A 191 -0.26 -23.28 1.38
C ALA A 191 0.44 -22.00 0.86
N ARG A 192 -0.29 -21.12 0.18
CA ARG A 192 0.27 -19.97 -0.52
C ARG A 192 -0.03 -18.63 0.17
N ASP A 193 -1.32 -18.34 0.41
CA ASP A 193 -1.74 -16.99 0.78
C ASP A 193 -1.73 -16.73 2.30
N LEU A 194 -2.03 -17.76 3.11
CA LEU A 194 -2.10 -17.61 4.56
C LEU A 194 -0.74 -17.59 5.31
N PRO A 195 0.35 -18.25 4.85
CA PRO A 195 1.61 -18.27 5.59
C PRO A 195 2.17 -16.89 5.93
N PRO A 196 2.12 -15.85 5.07
CA PRO A 196 2.56 -14.51 5.44
C PRO A 196 1.73 -13.86 6.56
N PHE A 197 0.41 -14.10 6.59
CA PHE A 197 -0.43 -13.65 7.69
C PHE A 197 -0.08 -14.37 8.99
N VAL A 198 0.09 -15.70 8.96
CA VAL A 198 0.51 -16.47 10.15
C VAL A 198 1.81 -15.93 10.70
N ALA A 199 2.82 -15.71 9.86
CA ALA A 199 4.10 -15.16 10.28
C ALA A 199 3.98 -13.73 10.85
N SER A 200 3.08 -12.91 10.30
CA SER A 200 2.78 -11.57 10.81
C SER A 200 2.08 -11.62 12.17
N LEU A 201 1.16 -12.58 12.37
CA LEU A 201 0.49 -12.83 13.66
C LEU A 201 1.51 -13.28 14.71
N ASP A 202 2.39 -14.21 14.36
CA ASP A 202 3.47 -14.70 15.25
C ASP A 202 4.45 -13.59 15.63
N ALA A 203 4.68 -12.63 14.74
CA ALA A 203 5.45 -11.40 15.01
C ALA A 203 4.67 -10.36 15.85
N GLY A 204 3.42 -10.63 16.21
CA GLY A 204 2.60 -9.79 17.06
C GLY A 204 2.00 -8.58 16.35
N VAL A 205 1.64 -8.71 15.05
CA VAL A 205 0.99 -7.62 14.30
C VAL A 205 -0.26 -7.11 15.02
N ALA A 206 -0.37 -5.80 15.18
CA ALA A 206 -1.46 -5.19 15.94
C ALA A 206 -2.80 -5.19 15.19
N THR A 207 -2.75 -5.08 13.86
CA THR A 207 -3.95 -5.00 13.03
C THR A 207 -3.83 -5.84 11.77
N VAL A 208 -4.97 -6.32 11.25
CA VAL A 208 -5.08 -7.01 9.97
C VAL A 208 -6.17 -6.32 9.15
N MET A 209 -5.84 -5.96 7.89
CA MET A 209 -6.81 -5.35 6.98
C MET A 209 -7.48 -6.42 6.11
N THR A 210 -8.81 -6.31 5.98
CA THR A 210 -9.60 -7.15 5.09
C THR A 210 -9.44 -6.70 3.63
N SER A 211 -9.83 -7.56 2.69
CA SER A 211 -9.88 -7.21 1.26
C SER A 211 -11.30 -7.28 0.69
N HIS A 212 -11.56 -6.46 -0.33
CA HIS A 212 -12.82 -6.50 -1.07
C HIS A 212 -12.72 -7.47 -2.24
N ILE A 213 -12.56 -8.77 -1.93
CA ILE A 213 -12.45 -9.86 -2.91
C ILE A 213 -13.41 -10.99 -2.59
N MET A 214 -13.88 -11.67 -3.63
CA MET A 214 -14.57 -12.96 -3.48
C MET A 214 -13.55 -14.08 -3.37
N VAL A 215 -13.74 -14.97 -2.41
CA VAL A 215 -12.94 -16.19 -2.22
C VAL A 215 -13.91 -17.37 -2.07
N PRO A 216 -14.45 -17.90 -3.19
CA PRO A 216 -15.55 -18.87 -3.15
C PRO A 216 -15.24 -20.15 -2.37
N ALA A 217 -13.96 -20.54 -2.29
CA ALA A 217 -13.53 -21.69 -1.48
C ALA A 217 -13.72 -21.48 0.04
N LEU A 218 -13.83 -20.23 0.51
CA LEU A 218 -14.02 -19.86 1.92
C LEU A 218 -15.44 -19.33 2.17
N ASP A 219 -15.97 -18.51 1.26
CA ASP A 219 -17.33 -17.97 1.29
C ASP A 219 -17.78 -17.68 -0.16
N PRO A 220 -18.75 -18.46 -0.71
CA PRO A 220 -19.22 -18.24 -2.08
C PRO A 220 -20.24 -17.10 -2.19
N GLU A 221 -20.73 -16.54 -1.08
CA GLU A 221 -21.82 -15.57 -1.08
C GLU A 221 -21.37 -14.13 -0.85
N LEU A 222 -20.33 -13.92 0.00
CA LEU A 222 -19.92 -12.59 0.44
C LEU A 222 -18.41 -12.36 0.22
N PRO A 223 -18.04 -11.14 -0.17
CA PRO A 223 -16.62 -10.76 -0.22
C PRO A 223 -15.99 -10.81 1.19
N ALA A 224 -14.68 -11.02 1.25
CA ALA A 224 -13.95 -11.26 2.50
C ALA A 224 -14.25 -10.22 3.60
N THR A 225 -14.35 -8.94 3.24
CA THR A 225 -14.69 -7.85 4.19
C THR A 225 -16.02 -8.04 4.92
N PHE A 226 -16.99 -8.73 4.31
CA PHE A 226 -18.32 -8.96 4.89
C PHE A 226 -18.55 -10.40 5.37
N SER A 227 -17.57 -11.28 5.10
CA SER A 227 -17.67 -12.71 5.35
C SER A 227 -17.40 -13.08 6.81
N ARG A 228 -18.42 -13.54 7.51
CA ARG A 228 -18.28 -14.08 8.86
C ARG A 228 -17.42 -15.36 8.89
N PRO A 229 -17.54 -16.31 7.95
CA PRO A 229 -16.63 -17.45 7.85
C PRO A 229 -15.16 -17.02 7.75
N ILE A 230 -14.83 -15.99 6.96
CA ILE A 230 -13.46 -15.53 6.78
C ILE A 230 -12.96 -14.77 8.02
N LEU A 231 -13.69 -13.73 8.47
CA LEU A 231 -13.18 -12.86 9.54
C LEU A 231 -13.29 -13.51 10.92
N ARG A 232 -14.40 -14.14 11.25
CA ARG A 232 -14.59 -14.76 12.56
C ARG A 232 -14.19 -16.22 12.59
N GLY A 233 -14.44 -16.96 11.51
CA GLY A 233 -14.09 -18.37 11.40
C GLY A 233 -12.59 -18.58 11.19
N LEU A 234 -12.06 -18.07 10.08
CA LEU A 234 -10.66 -18.29 9.73
C LEU A 234 -9.72 -17.39 10.54
N LEU A 235 -9.87 -16.04 10.47
CA LEU A 235 -8.90 -15.12 11.09
C LEU A 235 -8.96 -15.17 12.62
N ARG A 236 -10.15 -15.00 13.24
CA ARG A 236 -10.27 -15.00 14.71
C ARG A 236 -10.08 -16.38 15.31
N ALA A 237 -10.92 -17.36 14.93
CA ALA A 237 -10.94 -18.66 15.58
C ALA A 237 -9.87 -19.61 15.04
N GLY A 238 -9.65 -19.62 13.72
CA GLY A 238 -8.69 -20.53 13.08
C GLY A 238 -7.24 -20.12 13.28
N LEU A 239 -6.91 -18.85 13.05
CA LEU A 239 -5.56 -18.30 13.19
C LEU A 239 -5.30 -17.66 14.56
N GLY A 240 -6.31 -17.52 15.41
CA GLY A 240 -6.16 -16.99 16.79
C GLY A 240 -5.87 -15.48 16.87
N PHE A 241 -6.24 -14.67 15.86
CA PHE A 241 -5.95 -13.24 15.88
C PHE A 241 -6.79 -12.48 16.89
N GLU A 242 -6.16 -11.80 17.83
CA GLU A 242 -6.82 -11.04 18.91
C GLU A 242 -6.76 -9.51 18.70
N GLY A 243 -5.98 -9.01 17.76
CA GLY A 243 -5.83 -7.58 17.46
C GLY A 243 -7.05 -6.96 16.77
N VAL A 244 -6.91 -5.79 16.17
CA VAL A 244 -7.99 -5.05 15.49
C VAL A 244 -8.11 -5.48 14.01
N ILE A 245 -9.28 -5.89 13.57
CA ILE A 245 -9.58 -6.13 12.15
C ILE A 245 -10.05 -4.80 11.54
N VAL A 246 -9.23 -4.27 10.63
CA VAL A 246 -9.52 -3.02 9.89
C VAL A 246 -10.11 -3.37 8.54
N THR A 247 -11.11 -2.64 8.05
CA THR A 247 -11.53 -2.78 6.65
C THR A 247 -10.58 -2.06 5.72
N ASP A 248 -10.41 -2.56 4.49
CA ASP A 248 -10.01 -1.70 3.39
C ASP A 248 -11.07 -0.61 3.17
N ALA A 249 -10.75 0.41 2.39
CA ALA A 249 -11.59 1.61 2.27
C ALA A 249 -12.98 1.28 1.72
N LEU A 250 -14.02 1.59 2.50
CA LEU A 250 -15.40 1.22 2.17
C LEU A 250 -15.99 2.05 1.02
N ASP A 251 -15.35 3.15 0.59
CA ASP A 251 -15.71 3.89 -0.61
C ASP A 251 -15.30 3.19 -1.92
N MET A 252 -14.42 2.17 -1.85
CA MET A 252 -14.04 1.36 -3.01
C MET A 252 -15.26 0.62 -3.59
N LYS A 253 -15.30 0.49 -4.93
CA LYS A 253 -16.44 -0.16 -5.62
C LYS A 253 -16.66 -1.60 -5.17
N GLY A 254 -15.61 -2.35 -4.89
CA GLY A 254 -15.71 -3.72 -4.38
C GLY A 254 -16.54 -3.84 -3.08
N ALA A 255 -16.60 -2.76 -2.28
CA ALA A 255 -17.39 -2.71 -1.05
C ALA A 255 -18.75 -2.00 -1.22
N SER A 256 -18.74 -0.82 -1.84
CA SER A 256 -19.90 0.11 -1.79
C SER A 256 -20.83 0.03 -3.00
N GLU A 257 -20.40 -0.57 -4.12
CA GLU A 257 -21.20 -0.56 -5.36
C GLU A 257 -22.61 -1.16 -5.14
N GLY A 258 -23.63 -0.38 -5.51
CA GLY A 258 -25.04 -0.76 -5.38
C GLY A 258 -25.62 -0.69 -3.96
N ARG A 259 -24.81 -0.48 -2.89
CA ARG A 259 -25.29 -0.45 -1.49
C ARG A 259 -24.97 0.83 -0.72
N GLY A 260 -23.91 1.53 -1.08
CA GLY A 260 -23.37 2.71 -0.38
C GLY A 260 -22.58 2.36 0.89
N ILE A 261 -21.79 3.34 1.36
CA ILE A 261 -20.91 3.19 2.53
C ILE A 261 -21.67 2.85 3.83
N PRO A 262 -22.84 3.46 4.14
CA PRO A 262 -23.57 3.12 5.38
C PRO A 262 -23.97 1.64 5.46
N ALA A 263 -24.47 1.04 4.38
CA ALA A 263 -24.83 -0.37 4.37
C ALA A 263 -23.60 -1.28 4.39
N ALA A 264 -22.51 -0.91 3.69
CA ALA A 264 -21.24 -1.63 3.73
C ALA A 264 -20.65 -1.66 5.15
N ALA A 265 -20.74 -0.56 5.90
CA ALA A 265 -20.29 -0.46 7.29
C ALA A 265 -21.03 -1.43 8.22
N VAL A 266 -22.35 -1.52 8.09
CA VAL A 266 -23.19 -2.48 8.86
C VAL A 266 -22.77 -3.91 8.54
N LEU A 267 -22.61 -4.26 7.26
CA LEU A 267 -22.20 -5.59 6.83
C LEU A 267 -20.78 -5.96 7.31
N ALA A 268 -19.84 -5.03 7.25
CA ALA A 268 -18.47 -5.26 7.72
C ALA A 268 -18.43 -5.56 9.23
N LEU A 269 -19.17 -4.81 10.05
CA LEU A 269 -19.29 -5.08 11.49
C LEU A 269 -19.95 -6.44 11.76
N ALA A 270 -21.01 -6.78 11.02
CA ALA A 270 -21.68 -8.07 11.13
C ALA A 270 -20.75 -9.23 10.74
N GLY A 271 -19.90 -9.03 9.70
CA GLY A 271 -18.86 -9.96 9.27
C GLY A 271 -17.78 -10.18 10.31
N GLY A 272 -17.43 -9.18 11.09
CA GLY A 272 -16.42 -9.30 12.14
C GLY A 272 -15.33 -8.22 12.15
N ALA A 273 -15.40 -7.21 11.28
CA ALA A 273 -14.50 -6.08 11.30
C ALA A 273 -14.69 -5.22 12.57
N ASP A 274 -13.62 -4.57 13.02
CA ASP A 274 -13.63 -3.75 14.24
C ASP A 274 -13.50 -2.26 13.94
N LEU A 275 -12.60 -1.86 13.06
CA LEU A 275 -12.33 -0.47 12.67
C LEU A 275 -12.61 -0.28 11.18
N LEU A 276 -13.49 0.64 10.86
CA LEU A 276 -13.98 0.84 9.49
C LEU A 276 -13.26 2.01 8.83
N CYS A 277 -12.35 1.73 7.89
CA CYS A 277 -11.80 2.75 7.00
C CYS A 277 -12.90 3.17 6.01
N LEU A 278 -13.34 4.43 6.07
CA LEU A 278 -14.47 4.88 5.25
C LEU A 278 -14.06 5.32 3.85
N GLY A 279 -12.81 5.75 3.67
CA GLY A 279 -12.27 6.26 2.42
C GLY A 279 -11.45 7.52 2.60
N SER A 280 -11.06 8.15 1.48
CA SER A 280 -10.14 9.28 1.48
C SER A 280 -10.81 10.66 1.66
N VAL A 281 -12.10 10.77 1.32
CA VAL A 281 -12.86 12.04 1.37
C VAL A 281 -14.26 11.77 1.90
N ASN A 282 -14.42 11.91 3.21
CA ASN A 282 -15.70 11.69 3.87
C ASN A 282 -16.20 13.00 4.49
N PRO A 283 -17.28 13.60 3.97
CA PRO A 283 -17.90 14.76 4.58
C PRO A 283 -18.63 14.40 5.89
N ASP A 284 -18.89 15.40 6.73
CA ASP A 284 -19.53 15.22 8.04
C ASP A 284 -20.89 14.49 7.96
N GLU A 285 -21.67 14.79 6.92
CA GLU A 285 -22.98 14.18 6.67
C GLU A 285 -22.86 12.67 6.41
N GLU A 286 -21.82 12.23 5.72
CA GLU A 286 -21.59 10.81 5.44
C GLU A 286 -21.21 10.04 6.70
N ILE A 287 -20.33 10.61 7.54
CA ILE A 287 -19.99 10.03 8.84
C ILE A 287 -21.23 9.90 9.73
N GLY A 288 -22.08 10.93 9.73
CA GLY A 288 -23.38 10.90 10.41
C GLY A 288 -24.27 9.79 9.88
N ALA A 289 -24.41 9.68 8.55
CA ALA A 289 -25.23 8.64 7.92
C ALA A 289 -24.74 7.21 8.23
N VAL A 290 -23.42 6.99 8.28
CA VAL A 290 -22.84 5.69 8.68
C VAL A 290 -23.16 5.38 10.14
N ALA A 291 -22.95 6.36 11.05
CA ALA A 291 -23.25 6.18 12.47
C ALA A 291 -24.74 5.89 12.71
N ASP A 292 -25.64 6.60 12.02
CA ASP A 292 -27.09 6.40 12.10
C ASP A 292 -27.51 5.02 11.55
N ALA A 293 -26.89 4.55 10.45
CA ALA A 293 -27.16 3.22 9.90
C ALA A 293 -26.76 2.11 10.88
N ILE A 294 -25.61 2.22 11.53
CA ILE A 294 -25.15 1.28 12.55
C ILE A 294 -26.11 1.29 13.75
N ALA A 295 -26.52 2.47 14.23
CA ALA A 295 -27.44 2.62 15.34
C ALA A 295 -28.83 2.02 15.02
N ALA A 296 -29.35 2.26 13.80
CA ALA A 296 -30.61 1.71 13.33
C ALA A 296 -30.57 0.18 13.24
N ALA A 297 -29.48 -0.38 12.66
CA ALA A 297 -29.30 -1.83 12.55
C ALA A 297 -29.21 -2.53 13.93
N VAL A 298 -28.63 -1.86 14.92
CA VAL A 298 -28.65 -2.38 16.30
C VAL A 298 -30.04 -2.28 16.93
N ALA A 299 -30.76 -1.19 16.67
CA ALA A 299 -32.08 -1.00 17.23
C ALA A 299 -33.16 -1.98 16.67
N ASP A 300 -33.03 -2.35 15.40
CA ASP A 300 -33.93 -3.33 14.75
C ASP A 300 -33.48 -4.79 14.91
N GLY A 301 -32.24 -5.02 15.49
CA GLY A 301 -31.70 -6.34 15.77
C GLY A 301 -31.01 -7.02 14.57
N SER A 302 -30.84 -6.35 13.43
CA SER A 302 -30.10 -6.87 12.27
C SER A 302 -28.59 -6.88 12.49
N LEU A 303 -28.08 -6.04 13.41
CA LEU A 303 -26.70 -6.04 13.89
C LEU A 303 -26.67 -6.25 15.41
N ASP A 304 -25.90 -7.22 15.89
CA ASP A 304 -25.73 -7.47 17.33
C ASP A 304 -24.97 -6.30 17.99
N GLY A 305 -25.64 -5.63 18.94
CA GLY A 305 -25.05 -4.52 19.70
C GLY A 305 -23.83 -4.94 20.52
N ALA A 306 -23.74 -6.21 20.96
CA ALA A 306 -22.56 -6.72 21.65
C ALA A 306 -21.35 -6.79 20.70
N ARG A 307 -21.55 -7.06 19.40
CA ARG A 307 -20.51 -7.05 18.39
C ARG A 307 -19.91 -5.64 18.22
N VAL A 308 -20.77 -4.62 18.14
CA VAL A 308 -20.30 -3.24 18.00
C VAL A 308 -19.58 -2.76 19.27
N ALA A 309 -20.05 -3.19 20.44
CA ALA A 309 -19.38 -2.88 21.72
C ALA A 309 -17.99 -3.54 21.82
N ASP A 310 -17.84 -4.80 21.40
CA ASP A 310 -16.55 -5.50 21.33
C ASP A 310 -15.60 -4.82 20.32
N ALA A 311 -16.08 -4.41 19.14
CA ALA A 311 -15.30 -3.65 18.17
C ALA A 311 -14.78 -2.33 18.78
N ALA A 312 -15.67 -1.56 19.39
CA ALA A 312 -15.31 -0.29 20.02
C ALA A 312 -14.29 -0.46 21.14
N GLU A 313 -14.39 -1.53 21.94
CA GLU A 313 -13.41 -1.83 23.01
C GLU A 313 -12.04 -2.21 22.42
N ARG A 314 -11.98 -2.99 21.36
CA ARG A 314 -10.72 -3.31 20.64
C ARG A 314 -10.06 -2.05 20.07
N CYS A 315 -10.83 -1.17 19.44
CA CYS A 315 -10.33 0.12 18.96
C CYS A 315 -9.81 0.99 20.11
N ALA A 316 -10.57 1.09 21.20
CA ALA A 316 -10.16 1.84 22.38
C ALA A 316 -8.90 1.25 23.05
N ALA A 317 -8.75 -0.08 23.10
CA ALA A 317 -7.55 -0.73 23.61
C ALA A 317 -6.31 -0.41 22.77
N LEU A 318 -6.44 -0.42 21.43
CA LEU A 318 -5.39 0.02 20.51
C LEU A 318 -5.03 1.49 20.77
N GLY A 319 -6.03 2.38 20.86
CA GLY A 319 -5.82 3.80 21.16
C GLY A 319 -5.13 4.05 22.49
N ARG A 320 -5.49 3.31 23.58
CA ARG A 320 -4.80 3.39 24.88
C ARG A 320 -3.33 3.00 24.77
N ALA A 321 -3.04 1.90 24.09
CA ALA A 321 -1.67 1.44 23.90
C ALA A 321 -0.82 2.49 23.14
N HIS A 322 -1.39 3.21 22.20
CA HIS A 322 -0.70 4.31 21.50
C HIS A 322 -0.54 5.54 22.40
N ALA A 323 -1.57 5.94 23.14
CA ALA A 323 -1.49 7.07 24.06
C ALA A 323 -0.34 6.90 25.09
N GLU A 324 -0.12 5.68 25.57
CA GLU A 324 1.00 5.35 26.47
C GLU A 324 2.36 5.42 25.75
N ARG A 325 2.45 4.92 24.51
CA ARG A 325 3.69 4.87 23.72
C ARG A 325 4.16 6.23 23.22
N ARG A 326 3.25 7.17 22.89
CA ARG A 326 3.60 8.52 22.41
C ARG A 326 4.51 9.29 23.37
N THR A 327 4.56 8.90 24.65
CA THR A 327 5.43 9.50 25.67
C THR A 327 6.75 8.74 25.85
N ALA A 328 6.94 7.60 25.21
CA ALA A 328 8.16 6.79 25.29
C ALA A 328 9.24 7.32 24.34
N ALA A 329 10.50 7.11 24.71
CA ALA A 329 11.62 7.42 23.83
C ALA A 329 11.65 6.43 22.64
N SER A 330 11.90 6.95 21.44
CA SER A 330 12.11 6.12 20.24
C SER A 330 13.37 5.27 20.40
N SER A 331 13.34 4.07 19.85
CA SER A 331 14.52 3.19 19.75
C SER A 331 15.53 3.76 18.75
N ALA A 332 16.79 3.33 18.86
CA ALA A 332 17.80 3.68 17.88
C ALA A 332 17.39 3.15 16.49
N VAL A 333 17.53 4.00 15.47
CA VAL A 333 17.16 3.65 14.09
C VAL A 333 18.41 3.15 13.37
N PRO A 334 18.41 1.92 12.83
CA PRO A 334 19.56 1.38 12.11
C PRO A 334 19.78 2.10 10.78
N GLU A 335 20.98 1.93 10.23
CA GLU A 335 21.27 2.29 8.84
C GLU A 335 20.51 1.36 7.90
N ILE A 336 19.99 1.91 6.81
CA ILE A 336 19.21 1.17 5.81
C ILE A 336 20.03 0.93 4.55
N VAL A 337 19.58 0.00 3.71
CA VAL A 337 20.19 -0.29 2.41
C VAL A 337 20.29 0.95 1.53
N GLY A 338 21.42 1.08 0.84
CA GLY A 338 21.68 2.16 -0.10
C GLY A 338 21.47 1.76 -1.56
N ALA A 339 21.76 2.69 -2.47
CA ALA A 339 21.60 2.49 -3.91
C ALA A 339 22.42 1.32 -4.46
N ALA A 340 23.62 1.07 -3.91
CA ALA A 340 24.50 -0.02 -4.36
C ALA A 340 23.90 -1.41 -4.10
N GLU A 341 23.32 -1.64 -2.91
CA GLU A 341 22.66 -2.89 -2.57
C GLU A 341 21.37 -3.05 -3.41
N VAL A 342 20.58 -1.99 -3.55
CA VAL A 342 19.36 -1.97 -4.37
C VAL A 342 19.69 -2.30 -5.83
N ARG A 343 20.74 -1.73 -6.40
CA ARG A 343 21.21 -2.06 -7.76
C ARG A 343 21.52 -3.54 -7.93
N GLY A 344 22.04 -4.19 -6.90
CA GLY A 344 22.34 -5.63 -6.90
C GLY A 344 21.10 -6.53 -7.04
N THR A 345 19.89 -5.99 -6.88
CA THR A 345 18.63 -6.73 -7.04
C THR A 345 18.05 -6.66 -8.46
N PHE A 346 18.61 -5.84 -9.34
CA PHE A 346 18.08 -5.66 -10.69
C PHE A 346 18.40 -6.87 -11.58
N ASP A 347 17.45 -7.22 -12.46
CA ASP A 347 17.75 -8.08 -13.59
C ASP A 347 18.22 -7.20 -14.73
N VAL A 348 19.40 -7.49 -15.28
CA VAL A 348 20.03 -6.73 -16.38
C VAL A 348 20.47 -7.73 -17.43
N SER A 349 20.01 -7.57 -18.67
CA SER A 349 20.47 -8.41 -19.78
C SER A 349 21.93 -8.08 -20.16
N ASP A 350 22.66 -9.05 -20.71
CA ASP A 350 24.03 -8.84 -21.16
C ASP A 350 24.12 -7.75 -22.23
N GLU A 351 23.14 -7.68 -23.11
CA GLU A 351 23.03 -6.66 -24.16
C GLU A 351 22.83 -5.26 -23.57
N ALA A 352 21.95 -5.15 -22.54
CA ALA A 352 21.75 -3.88 -21.83
C ALA A 352 23.01 -3.45 -21.13
N ALA A 353 23.67 -4.36 -20.41
CA ALA A 353 24.92 -4.07 -19.70
C ALA A 353 26.00 -3.56 -20.69
N ALA A 354 26.14 -4.19 -21.86
CA ALA A 354 27.09 -3.75 -22.89
C ALA A 354 26.70 -2.38 -23.47
N ALA A 355 25.40 -2.15 -23.74
CA ALA A 355 24.91 -0.88 -24.28
C ALA A 355 25.10 0.28 -23.28
N LEU A 356 24.88 0.02 -21.98
CA LEU A 356 25.04 1.01 -20.91
C LEU A 356 26.50 1.33 -20.61
N ALA A 357 27.43 0.38 -20.83
CA ALA A 357 28.87 0.60 -20.66
C ALA A 357 29.48 1.49 -21.76
N ALA A 358 28.82 1.68 -22.88
CA ALA A 358 29.33 2.49 -23.99
C ALA A 358 29.29 4.00 -23.62
N ASP A 359 30.41 4.68 -23.88
CA ASP A 359 30.54 6.15 -23.68
C ASP A 359 29.85 6.87 -24.85
N ARG A 360 28.55 7.17 -24.66
CA ARG A 360 27.73 7.90 -25.65
C ARG A 360 26.58 8.67 -24.96
N PRO A 361 26.04 9.72 -25.61
CA PRO A 361 24.89 10.45 -25.08
C PRO A 361 23.70 9.52 -24.84
N ARG A 362 22.95 9.79 -23.78
CA ARG A 362 21.71 9.08 -23.43
C ARG A 362 20.50 9.98 -23.60
N ALA A 363 19.43 9.46 -24.18
CA ALA A 363 18.13 10.12 -24.27
C ALA A 363 17.15 9.37 -23.36
N TRP A 364 16.75 9.98 -22.28
CA TRP A 364 15.76 9.43 -21.35
C TRP A 364 14.36 9.66 -21.88
N LEU A 365 13.59 8.60 -22.01
CA LEU A 365 12.21 8.61 -22.47
C LEU A 365 11.32 8.02 -21.39
N ARG A 366 10.25 8.73 -21.03
CA ARG A 366 9.34 8.35 -19.95
C ARG A 366 8.04 7.81 -20.51
N LEU A 367 7.67 6.58 -20.16
CA LEU A 367 6.33 6.03 -20.32
C LEU A 367 5.54 6.29 -19.05
N GLU A 368 4.44 7.04 -19.14
CA GLU A 368 3.63 7.46 -18.02
C GLU A 368 2.27 6.77 -18.07
N PRO A 369 2.09 5.58 -17.43
CA PRO A 369 0.79 4.95 -17.29
C PRO A 369 -0.12 5.75 -16.38
N ALA A 370 -1.44 5.51 -16.45
CA ALA A 370 -2.33 5.98 -15.41
C ALA A 370 -1.84 5.47 -14.06
N PHE A 371 -1.84 6.34 -13.05
CA PHE A 371 -1.36 5.95 -11.72
C PHE A 371 -2.27 4.87 -11.10
N ASN A 372 -1.66 3.92 -10.41
CA ASN A 372 -2.36 3.00 -9.51
C ASN A 372 -2.96 3.81 -8.35
N VAL A 373 -4.22 3.58 -8.01
CA VAL A 373 -4.93 4.33 -6.97
C VAL A 373 -4.24 4.21 -5.61
N ALA A 374 -3.68 3.03 -5.29
CA ALA A 374 -2.92 2.82 -4.06
C ALA A 374 -1.62 3.65 -4.01
N VAL A 375 -0.93 3.79 -5.14
CA VAL A 375 0.35 4.53 -5.25
C VAL A 375 0.11 6.06 -5.27
N GLY A 376 -0.90 6.51 -6.02
CA GLY A 376 -1.14 7.93 -6.27
C GLY A 376 -0.16 8.52 -7.30
N ASN A 377 -0.08 9.85 -7.36
CA ASN A 377 0.72 10.58 -8.34
C ASN A 377 1.99 11.16 -7.71
N ALA A 378 2.91 10.30 -7.26
CA ALA A 378 4.21 10.70 -6.74
C ALA A 378 5.27 10.72 -7.85
N PRO A 379 6.30 11.58 -7.76
CA PRO A 379 7.50 11.44 -8.59
C PRO A 379 8.14 10.07 -8.40
N TRP A 380 8.64 9.45 -9.46
CA TRP A 380 9.14 8.09 -9.41
C TRP A 380 10.40 7.87 -10.25
N GLY A 381 11.16 6.85 -9.91
CA GLY A 381 12.34 6.38 -10.62
C GLY A 381 13.40 7.46 -10.80
N PRO A 382 14.15 7.46 -11.92
CA PRO A 382 15.21 8.41 -12.19
C PRO A 382 14.66 9.85 -12.32
N PHE A 383 13.38 10.02 -12.64
CA PHE A 383 12.73 11.34 -12.74
C PHE A 383 12.52 11.97 -11.36
N ALA A 384 12.27 11.18 -10.33
CA ALA A 384 12.28 11.64 -8.92
C ALA A 384 13.70 11.99 -8.44
N ALA A 385 14.71 11.38 -9.04
CA ALA A 385 16.13 11.64 -8.77
C ALA A 385 16.72 12.82 -9.60
N GLY A 386 15.87 13.51 -10.36
CA GLY A 386 16.23 14.76 -11.05
C GLY A 386 16.61 14.61 -12.51
N VAL A 387 16.34 13.47 -13.15
CA VAL A 387 16.55 13.30 -14.59
C VAL A 387 15.41 13.93 -15.37
N ASP A 388 15.76 14.74 -16.37
CA ASP A 388 14.81 15.27 -17.32
C ASP A 388 14.54 14.27 -18.46
N ALA A 389 13.28 13.98 -18.75
CA ALA A 389 12.88 13.19 -19.90
C ALA A 389 12.91 14.03 -21.18
N ALA A 390 13.56 13.55 -22.24
CA ALA A 390 13.51 14.16 -23.56
C ALA A 390 12.10 14.12 -24.17
N ALA A 391 11.30 13.10 -23.81
CA ALA A 391 9.87 13.02 -24.09
C ALA A 391 9.16 12.17 -23.05
N THR A 392 7.87 12.47 -22.81
CA THR A 392 6.96 11.65 -22.00
C THR A 392 5.78 11.25 -22.87
N LEU A 393 5.38 9.97 -22.77
CA LEU A 393 4.22 9.41 -23.48
C LEU A 393 3.27 8.76 -22.50
N GLY A 394 1.99 9.10 -22.59
CA GLY A 394 0.88 8.42 -21.94
C GLY A 394 0.02 7.61 -22.91
N PRO A 395 -1.12 7.04 -22.45
CA PRO A 395 -1.98 6.16 -23.24
C PRO A 395 -2.47 6.72 -24.57
N ASP A 396 -2.72 8.04 -24.63
CA ASP A 396 -3.26 8.72 -25.82
C ASP A 396 -2.16 9.38 -26.69
N GLY A 397 -0.88 9.15 -26.38
CA GLY A 397 0.24 9.78 -27.06
C GLY A 397 0.60 9.08 -28.38
N ASP A 398 1.35 9.79 -29.25
CA ASP A 398 1.82 9.26 -30.54
C ASP A 398 3.21 8.61 -30.39
N PRO A 399 3.34 7.28 -30.58
CA PRO A 399 4.62 6.57 -30.52
C PRO A 399 5.69 7.10 -31.48
N ALA A 400 5.28 7.59 -32.67
CA ALA A 400 6.23 8.08 -33.66
C ALA A 400 6.87 9.41 -33.23
N SER A 401 6.09 10.32 -32.66
CA SER A 401 6.58 11.58 -32.09
C SER A 401 7.47 11.32 -30.87
N PHE A 402 7.11 10.36 -30.02
CA PHE A 402 7.92 9.93 -28.87
C PHE A 402 9.30 9.40 -29.32
N ALA A 403 9.32 8.50 -30.29
CA ALA A 403 10.56 7.97 -30.85
C ALA A 403 11.41 9.05 -31.55
N ALA A 404 10.78 10.08 -32.14
CA ALA A 404 11.48 11.18 -32.81
C ALA A 404 12.26 12.07 -31.85
N ALA A 405 11.98 12.03 -30.54
CA ALA A 405 12.72 12.79 -29.52
C ALA A 405 14.14 12.25 -29.25
N VAL A 406 14.48 11.04 -29.75
CA VAL A 406 15.83 10.46 -29.58
C VAL A 406 16.79 11.14 -30.55
N PRO A 407 17.84 11.85 -30.06
CA PRO A 407 18.87 12.43 -30.92
C PRO A 407 19.67 11.37 -31.68
N ALA A 408 20.13 11.70 -32.87
CA ALA A 408 20.98 10.81 -33.67
C ALA A 408 22.26 10.42 -32.89
N GLY A 409 22.53 9.13 -32.81
CA GLY A 409 23.71 8.56 -32.12
C GLY A 409 23.57 8.43 -30.60
N ALA A 410 22.49 8.88 -30.01
CA ALA A 410 22.22 8.67 -28.59
C ALA A 410 21.68 7.25 -28.32
N LEU A 411 21.98 6.71 -27.14
CA LEU A 411 21.28 5.55 -26.59
C LEU A 411 19.93 6.00 -26.07
N ALA A 412 18.85 5.40 -26.56
CA ALA A 412 17.54 5.59 -25.98
C ALA A 412 17.38 4.75 -24.70
N VAL A 413 17.05 5.40 -23.59
CA VAL A 413 16.70 4.72 -22.32
C VAL A 413 15.22 4.95 -22.08
N VAL A 414 14.41 3.94 -22.40
CA VAL A 414 12.94 3.99 -22.26
C VAL A 414 12.57 3.43 -20.90
N VAL A 415 12.00 4.27 -20.03
CA VAL A 415 11.66 3.91 -18.66
C VAL A 415 10.15 3.93 -18.46
N GLY A 416 9.59 2.83 -18.00
CA GLY A 416 8.17 2.70 -17.67
C GLY A 416 7.95 1.79 -16.46
N LYS A 417 6.67 1.55 -16.17
CA LYS A 417 6.22 0.62 -15.11
C LYS A 417 5.21 -0.35 -15.71
N ASP A 418 5.39 -1.66 -15.45
CA ASP A 418 4.49 -2.71 -15.93
C ASP A 418 4.24 -2.61 -17.45
N ASN A 419 5.29 -2.35 -18.22
CA ASN A 419 5.20 -2.04 -19.66
C ASN A 419 4.42 -3.09 -20.44
N HIS A 420 4.54 -4.37 -20.06
CA HIS A 420 3.88 -5.51 -20.68
C HIS A 420 2.35 -5.43 -20.62
N ARG A 421 1.78 -4.68 -19.67
CA ARG A 421 0.34 -4.53 -19.48
C ARG A 421 -0.30 -3.46 -20.36
N HIS A 422 0.53 -2.64 -21.03
CA HIS A 422 0.09 -1.47 -21.78
C HIS A 422 0.42 -1.58 -23.27
N PRO A 423 -0.55 -1.95 -24.14
CA PRO A 423 -0.30 -2.06 -25.58
C PRO A 423 0.29 -0.79 -26.22
N TRP A 424 -0.09 0.40 -25.71
CA TRP A 424 0.45 1.68 -26.17
C TRP A 424 1.94 1.83 -25.79
N ALA A 425 2.35 1.33 -24.61
CA ALA A 425 3.74 1.36 -24.19
C ALA A 425 4.60 0.43 -25.04
N LEU A 426 4.10 -0.78 -25.34
CA LEU A 426 4.77 -1.73 -26.24
C LEU A 426 4.94 -1.13 -27.65
N ALA A 427 3.91 -0.48 -28.20
CA ALA A 427 3.98 0.21 -29.49
C ALA A 427 5.02 1.36 -29.48
N ALA A 428 5.12 2.09 -28.36
CA ALA A 428 6.12 3.13 -28.20
C ALA A 428 7.55 2.57 -28.13
N ILE A 429 7.75 1.49 -27.39
CA ILE A 429 9.03 0.77 -27.29
C ILE A 429 9.47 0.29 -28.68
N ASP A 430 8.57 -0.33 -29.45
CA ASP A 430 8.86 -0.80 -30.80
C ASP A 430 9.22 0.35 -31.75
N ALA A 431 8.53 1.47 -31.64
CA ALA A 431 8.83 2.67 -32.43
C ALA A 431 10.23 3.23 -32.11
N VAL A 432 10.64 3.24 -30.84
CA VAL A 432 11.98 3.69 -30.43
C VAL A 432 13.05 2.69 -30.89
N ARG A 433 12.85 1.38 -30.70
CA ARG A 433 13.75 0.32 -31.19
C ARG A 433 13.97 0.38 -32.70
N GLY A 434 12.95 0.74 -33.46
CA GLY A 434 13.05 0.95 -34.91
C GLY A 434 13.95 2.12 -35.35
N ARG A 435 14.39 2.98 -34.41
CA ARG A 435 15.25 4.13 -34.71
C ARG A 435 16.73 3.92 -34.33
N GLY A 436 17.01 3.00 -33.45
CA GLY A 436 18.39 2.74 -33.02
C GLY A 436 18.51 1.97 -31.72
N ASP A 437 19.70 2.02 -31.13
CA ASP A 437 20.01 1.30 -29.89
C ASP A 437 19.14 1.81 -28.74
N THR A 438 18.50 0.87 -28.10
CA THR A 438 17.49 1.14 -27.06
C THR A 438 17.70 0.19 -25.89
N VAL A 439 17.66 0.72 -24.68
CA VAL A 439 17.54 -0.03 -23.42
C VAL A 439 16.14 0.27 -22.84
N VAL A 440 15.38 -0.77 -22.59
CA VAL A 440 14.04 -0.70 -21.98
C VAL A 440 14.14 -1.07 -20.53
N VAL A 441 13.75 -0.14 -19.67
CA VAL A 441 13.69 -0.31 -18.20
C VAL A 441 12.25 -0.47 -17.78
N ASP A 442 11.92 -1.57 -17.12
CA ASP A 442 10.65 -1.76 -16.43
C ASP A 442 10.86 -1.61 -14.92
N MET A 443 10.24 -0.60 -14.34
CA MET A 443 10.32 -0.30 -12.91
C MET A 443 9.10 -0.84 -12.13
N GLY A 444 8.23 -1.62 -12.79
CA GLY A 444 7.13 -2.37 -12.21
C GLY A 444 7.51 -3.83 -11.94
N TRP A 445 6.48 -4.67 -11.84
CA TRP A 445 6.65 -6.12 -11.82
C TRP A 445 6.81 -6.63 -13.25
N PRO A 446 7.95 -7.23 -13.63
CA PRO A 446 8.16 -7.65 -15.01
C PRO A 446 7.21 -8.81 -15.36
N GLY A 447 6.59 -8.72 -16.55
CA GLY A 447 5.81 -9.79 -17.14
C GLY A 447 6.64 -10.63 -18.11
N ASP A 448 5.93 -11.39 -18.96
CA ASP A 448 6.53 -12.28 -19.97
C ASP A 448 7.27 -11.53 -21.10
N VAL A 449 7.03 -10.23 -21.26
CA VAL A 449 7.77 -9.39 -22.20
C VAL A 449 9.04 -8.90 -21.52
N ALA A 450 10.18 -9.42 -21.93
CA ALA A 450 11.47 -9.13 -21.33
C ALA A 450 11.79 -7.63 -21.42
N ALA A 451 11.90 -6.98 -20.27
CA ALA A 451 12.61 -5.72 -20.14
C ALA A 451 14.13 -5.99 -20.25
N ASP A 452 14.87 -5.05 -20.81
CA ASP A 452 16.33 -5.15 -20.85
C ASP A 452 16.92 -4.94 -19.43
N VAL A 453 16.22 -4.13 -18.62
CA VAL A 453 16.48 -3.92 -17.19
C VAL A 453 15.16 -3.99 -16.43
N ALA A 454 15.06 -4.81 -15.38
CA ALA A 454 13.93 -4.85 -14.45
C ALA A 454 14.38 -4.46 -13.05
N THR A 455 13.74 -3.45 -12.43
CA THR A 455 14.15 -2.89 -11.14
C THR A 455 13.29 -3.32 -9.96
N TYR A 456 12.09 -3.86 -10.20
CA TYR A 456 11.12 -4.32 -9.18
C TYR A 456 10.71 -3.25 -8.17
N GLY A 457 10.67 -1.99 -8.59
CA GLY A 457 10.27 -0.84 -7.80
C GLY A 457 10.60 0.45 -8.53
N ALA A 458 9.87 1.50 -8.20
CA ALA A 458 9.99 2.80 -8.85
C ALA A 458 10.16 3.95 -7.83
N SER A 459 10.54 3.66 -6.59
CA SER A 459 10.88 4.70 -5.60
C SER A 459 12.05 5.58 -6.07
N ARG A 460 12.27 6.70 -5.41
CA ARG A 460 13.43 7.56 -5.69
C ARG A 460 14.74 6.81 -5.46
N LEU A 461 14.85 6.02 -4.38
CA LEU A 461 16.06 5.23 -4.11
C LEU A 461 16.34 4.21 -5.23
N VAL A 462 15.31 3.58 -5.78
CA VAL A 462 15.46 2.69 -6.93
C VAL A 462 15.89 3.48 -8.18
N GLY A 463 15.40 4.72 -8.33
CA GLY A 463 15.86 5.66 -9.35
C GLY A 463 17.34 6.00 -9.21
N ASP A 464 17.80 6.33 -8.00
CA ASP A 464 19.21 6.60 -7.69
C ASP A 464 20.07 5.36 -8.04
N ALA A 465 19.63 4.15 -7.67
CA ALA A 465 20.33 2.90 -7.99
C ALA A 465 20.39 2.62 -9.51
N LEU A 466 19.33 2.98 -10.26
CA LEU A 466 19.32 2.89 -11.72
C LEU A 466 20.32 3.88 -12.35
N LEU A 467 20.43 5.09 -11.80
CA LEU A 467 21.42 6.08 -12.26
C LEU A 467 22.86 5.59 -12.02
N GLU A 468 23.13 4.98 -10.88
CA GLU A 468 24.45 4.34 -10.64
C GLU A 468 24.74 3.20 -11.62
N LEU A 469 23.73 2.38 -11.99
CA LEU A 469 23.89 1.33 -13.01
C LEU A 469 24.29 1.92 -14.37
N ILE A 470 23.64 3.04 -14.72
CA ILE A 470 23.80 3.67 -16.02
C ILE A 470 25.06 4.55 -16.09
N GLY A 471 25.70 4.86 -14.96
CA GLY A 471 26.89 5.70 -14.89
C GLY A 471 26.57 7.19 -15.13
N HIS A 472 25.52 7.67 -14.50
CA HIS A 472 25.07 9.08 -14.60
C HIS A 472 25.62 9.87 -13.42
#